data_2531b371e3f9e091bff92fe8fe47574a
#
_entry.id   2531b371e3f9e091bff92fe8fe47574a
#
_cell.length_a   1.000
_cell.length_b   1.000
_cell.length_c   1.000
_cell.angle_alpha   90.00
_cell.angle_beta   90.00
_cell.angle_gamma   90.00
#
_symmetry.space_group_name_H-M   'P 1'
#
loop_
_entity.id
_entity.type
_entity.pdbx_description
1 polymer ?
#
loop_
_entity_poly.entity_id
_entity_poly.type
_entity_poly.pdbx_seq_one_letter_code
_entity_poly.pdbx_strand_id
1 'polypeptide(L)'
;MKLRDEDLKVAAKVSLALDKFVDSNGLNGLAYYYDGADNSSIRQLMSNLIVGNSLLTARHIPMCGESDLKTLVALMIMDRLGIGGSFAEFHPIDFNDGFVLVGHDGPHNISIAEGKPVLRSLKKYHGKPGNGAGVEFKIKEGPITLLSINSTYDGKFKLIIAEGESVSGPIPPTGNTNTRGFFQPDVRTFLKRWISEGPTHHFALGIGHHAATLEKIARYLNLEYKIISVN
;
A
#
# COMPACT_ATOMS: atom_id res chain seq x y z
N MET A 1 -15.87 -10.48 -11.33
CA MET A 1 -15.93 -10.61 -12.82
C MET A 1 -14.77 -11.50 -13.25
N LYS A 2 -15.00 -12.52 -14.10
CA LYS A 2 -13.95 -13.47 -14.51
C LYS A 2 -12.90 -12.77 -15.37
N LEU A 3 -11.61 -12.99 -15.04
CA LEU A 3 -10.47 -12.50 -15.84
C LEU A 3 -10.45 -13.25 -17.19
N ARG A 4 -10.21 -12.53 -18.29
CA ARG A 4 -10.07 -13.13 -19.63
C ARG A 4 -8.63 -13.63 -19.81
N ASP A 5 -8.45 -14.71 -20.57
CA ASP A 5 -7.11 -15.26 -20.85
C ASP A 5 -6.19 -14.25 -21.53
N GLU A 6 -6.75 -13.37 -22.36
CA GLU A 6 -6.02 -12.29 -23.03
C GLU A 6 -5.46 -11.27 -22.00
N ASP A 7 -6.30 -10.83 -21.04
CA ASP A 7 -5.86 -9.91 -19.98
C ASP A 7 -4.75 -10.55 -19.13
N LEU A 8 -4.87 -11.84 -18.83
CA LEU A 8 -3.83 -12.59 -18.11
C LEU A 8 -2.52 -12.64 -18.87
N LYS A 9 -2.55 -12.92 -20.19
CA LYS A 9 -1.35 -12.93 -21.03
C LYS A 9 -0.67 -11.57 -21.08
N VAL A 10 -1.43 -10.48 -21.19
CA VAL A 10 -0.88 -9.13 -21.19
C VAL A 10 -0.25 -8.80 -19.83
N ALA A 11 -0.93 -9.06 -18.73
CA ALA A 11 -0.38 -8.85 -17.39
C ALA A 11 0.91 -9.65 -17.14
N ALA A 12 0.97 -10.91 -17.62
CA ALA A 12 2.16 -11.73 -17.50
C ALA A 12 3.33 -11.16 -18.33
N LYS A 13 3.09 -10.73 -19.57
CA LYS A 13 4.13 -10.10 -20.42
C LYS A 13 4.65 -8.81 -19.79
N VAL A 14 3.77 -7.97 -19.29
CA VAL A 14 4.13 -6.70 -18.62
C VAL A 14 4.92 -6.97 -17.35
N SER A 15 4.53 -7.96 -16.56
CA SER A 15 5.24 -8.34 -15.33
C SER A 15 6.67 -8.82 -15.64
N LEU A 16 6.86 -9.64 -16.67
CA LEU A 16 8.19 -10.09 -17.10
C LEU A 16 9.05 -8.96 -17.66
N ALA A 17 8.44 -8.01 -18.40
CA ALA A 17 9.16 -6.84 -18.91
C ALA A 17 9.60 -5.92 -17.77
N LEU A 18 8.72 -5.70 -16.79
CA LEU A 18 9.01 -4.91 -15.61
C LEU A 18 10.13 -5.53 -14.77
N ASP A 19 10.11 -6.84 -14.59
CA ASP A 19 11.14 -7.60 -13.90
C ASP A 19 12.52 -7.37 -14.54
N LYS A 20 12.60 -7.55 -15.86
CA LYS A 20 13.84 -7.28 -16.62
C LYS A 20 14.27 -5.81 -16.53
N PHE A 21 13.32 -4.88 -16.54
CA PHE A 21 13.62 -3.46 -16.43
C PHE A 21 14.25 -3.14 -15.06
N VAL A 22 13.68 -3.67 -13.99
CA VAL A 22 14.20 -3.51 -12.63
C VAL A 22 15.61 -4.09 -12.51
N ASP A 23 15.80 -5.32 -12.96
CA ASP A 23 17.10 -6.00 -12.91
C ASP A 23 18.17 -5.29 -13.74
N SER A 24 17.85 -4.91 -14.98
CA SER A 24 18.80 -4.25 -15.90
C SER A 24 19.23 -2.87 -15.43
N ASN A 25 18.42 -2.21 -14.59
CA ASN A 25 18.73 -0.88 -14.06
C ASN A 25 19.15 -0.91 -12.57
N GLY A 26 19.25 -2.08 -11.96
CA GLY A 26 19.65 -2.24 -10.56
C GLY A 26 18.72 -1.50 -9.59
N LEU A 27 17.42 -1.48 -9.87
CA LEU A 27 16.45 -0.73 -9.06
C LEU A 27 16.14 -1.47 -7.76
N ASN A 28 16.11 -0.72 -6.67
CA ASN A 28 15.73 -1.22 -5.35
C ASN A 28 14.29 -0.87 -4.94
N GLY A 29 13.58 -0.18 -5.81
CA GLY A 29 12.18 0.23 -5.64
C GLY A 29 11.74 1.09 -6.81
N LEU A 30 10.44 1.22 -7.02
CA LEU A 30 9.87 2.01 -8.11
C LEU A 30 8.56 2.67 -7.67
N ALA A 31 8.43 3.97 -7.94
CA ALA A 31 7.16 4.67 -7.92
C ALA A 31 6.73 4.94 -9.37
N TYR A 32 5.50 4.58 -9.72
CA TYR A 32 4.97 4.77 -11.07
C TYR A 32 3.63 5.48 -11.04
N TYR A 33 3.26 6.12 -12.15
CA TYR A 33 1.96 6.75 -12.30
C TYR A 33 1.08 5.94 -13.25
N TYR A 34 -0.11 5.57 -12.80
CA TYR A 34 -1.02 4.67 -13.54
C TYR A 34 -1.89 5.38 -14.57
N ASP A 35 -2.07 6.69 -14.43
CA ASP A 35 -2.88 7.54 -15.33
C ASP A 35 -2.00 8.64 -15.91
N GLY A 36 -2.48 9.35 -16.90
CA GLY A 36 -1.76 10.49 -17.49
C GLY A 36 -1.32 10.31 -18.93
N ALA A 37 -1.58 9.15 -19.52
CA ALA A 37 -1.38 8.94 -20.95
C ALA A 37 -2.72 8.90 -21.68
N ASP A 38 -3.02 9.90 -22.46
CA ASP A 38 -4.20 9.90 -23.35
C ASP A 38 -4.11 8.83 -24.44
N ASN A 39 -2.95 8.20 -24.59
CA ASN A 39 -2.71 7.10 -25.52
C ASN A 39 -3.17 5.77 -24.89
N SER A 40 -4.13 5.13 -25.52
CA SER A 40 -4.73 3.87 -25.05
C SER A 40 -3.74 2.74 -24.83
N SER A 41 -2.65 2.63 -25.62
CA SER A 41 -1.64 1.59 -25.48
C SER A 41 -0.77 1.78 -24.24
N ILE A 42 -0.37 3.02 -23.93
CA ILE A 42 0.38 3.33 -22.71
C ILE A 42 -0.51 3.12 -21.49
N ARG A 43 -1.76 3.58 -21.54
CA ARG A 43 -2.71 3.38 -20.44
C ARG A 43 -2.95 1.89 -20.17
N GLN A 44 -3.07 1.08 -21.23
CA GLN A 44 -3.17 -0.37 -21.09
C GLN A 44 -1.93 -0.99 -20.45
N LEU A 45 -0.72 -0.52 -20.82
CA LEU A 45 0.53 -0.95 -20.20
C LEU A 45 0.53 -0.61 -18.71
N MET A 46 0.25 0.65 -18.35
CA MET A 46 0.34 1.15 -16.99
C MET A 46 -0.64 0.44 -16.04
N SER A 47 -1.87 0.18 -16.47
CA SER A 47 -2.84 -0.58 -15.65
C SER A 47 -2.45 -2.05 -15.44
N ASN A 48 -1.64 -2.62 -16.32
CA ASN A 48 -1.13 -3.98 -16.19
C ASN A 48 0.17 -4.11 -15.37
N LEU A 49 0.73 -3.00 -14.87
CA LEU A 49 1.88 -3.03 -13.95
C LEU A 49 1.52 -3.57 -12.56
N ILE A 50 0.25 -3.54 -12.15
CA ILE A 50 -0.19 -3.91 -10.79
C ILE A 50 0.28 -5.31 -10.39
N VAL A 51 0.12 -6.29 -11.25
CA VAL A 51 0.52 -7.68 -10.96
C VAL A 51 2.04 -7.77 -10.79
N GLY A 52 2.82 -7.23 -11.73
CA GLY A 52 4.28 -7.22 -11.67
C GLY A 52 4.82 -6.48 -10.46
N ASN A 53 4.26 -5.32 -10.16
CA ASN A 53 4.61 -4.53 -8.98
C ASN A 53 4.33 -5.29 -7.68
N SER A 54 3.20 -6.01 -7.61
CA SER A 54 2.85 -6.80 -6.43
C SER A 54 3.80 -7.98 -6.23
N LEU A 55 4.23 -8.63 -7.32
CA LEU A 55 5.23 -9.70 -7.29
C LEU A 55 6.61 -9.18 -6.88
N LEU A 56 7.03 -8.03 -7.39
CA LEU A 56 8.31 -7.40 -7.05
C LEU A 56 8.34 -6.99 -5.57
N THR A 57 7.27 -6.38 -5.07
CA THR A 57 7.18 -5.99 -3.65
C THR A 57 7.30 -7.22 -2.74
N ALA A 58 6.68 -8.34 -3.10
CA ALA A 58 6.81 -9.60 -2.34
C ALA A 58 8.22 -10.24 -2.43
N ARG A 59 9.06 -9.80 -3.37
CA ARG A 59 10.46 -10.20 -3.53
C ARG A 59 11.46 -9.15 -3.02
N HIS A 60 11.04 -8.29 -2.12
CA HIS A 60 11.87 -7.25 -1.49
C HIS A 60 12.31 -6.12 -2.44
N ILE A 61 11.52 -5.85 -3.47
CA ILE A 61 11.67 -4.67 -4.33
C ILE A 61 10.37 -3.86 -4.21
N PRO A 62 10.27 -2.96 -3.23
CA PRO A 62 9.05 -2.19 -2.97
C PRO A 62 8.60 -1.39 -4.17
N MET A 63 7.31 -1.46 -4.44
CA MET A 63 6.68 -0.80 -5.58
C MET A 63 5.47 -0.01 -5.10
N CYS A 64 5.33 1.21 -5.59
CA CYS A 64 4.31 2.15 -5.16
C CYS A 64 3.61 2.77 -6.38
N GLY A 65 2.32 3.00 -6.27
CA GLY A 65 1.52 3.70 -7.27
C GLY A 65 1.64 5.22 -7.15
N GLU A 66 1.01 5.92 -8.08
CA GLU A 66 0.73 7.36 -8.03
C GLU A 66 1.95 8.27 -7.91
N SER A 67 3.14 7.78 -8.31
CA SER A 67 4.42 8.47 -8.18
C SER A 67 4.75 8.92 -6.74
N ASP A 68 4.18 8.26 -5.73
CA ASP A 68 4.37 8.61 -4.33
C ASP A 68 5.73 8.13 -3.79
N LEU A 69 6.76 8.94 -4.03
CA LEU A 69 8.12 8.66 -3.59
C LEU A 69 8.25 8.60 -2.06
N LYS A 70 7.47 9.36 -1.32
CA LYS A 70 7.53 9.34 0.16
C LYS A 70 7.03 8.00 0.70
N THR A 71 5.92 7.52 0.19
CA THR A 71 5.43 6.19 0.56
C THR A 71 6.33 5.08 0.05
N LEU A 72 6.98 5.22 -1.12
CA LEU A 72 8.01 4.28 -1.56
C LEU A 72 9.13 4.15 -0.53
N VAL A 73 9.65 5.28 -0.01
CA VAL A 73 10.69 5.25 1.02
C VAL A 73 10.17 4.59 2.31
N ALA A 74 8.92 4.85 2.70
CA ALA A 74 8.30 4.16 3.84
C ALA A 74 8.23 2.64 3.65
N LEU A 75 7.84 2.18 2.45
CA LEU A 75 7.83 0.77 2.08
C LEU A 75 9.24 0.16 2.13
N MET A 76 10.25 0.88 1.63
CA MET A 76 11.65 0.43 1.66
C MET A 76 12.16 0.29 3.10
N ILE A 77 11.82 1.21 3.99
CA ILE A 77 12.17 1.12 5.42
C ILE A 77 11.54 -0.15 6.02
N MET A 78 10.25 -0.36 5.83
CA MET A 78 9.56 -1.54 6.36
C MET A 78 10.11 -2.85 5.77
N ASP A 79 10.40 -2.88 4.49
CA ASP A 79 10.97 -4.05 3.82
C ASP A 79 12.34 -4.42 4.40
N ARG A 80 13.25 -3.43 4.55
CA ARG A 80 14.60 -3.65 5.12
C ARG A 80 14.59 -4.07 6.59
N LEU A 81 13.50 -3.81 7.30
CA LEU A 81 13.28 -4.28 8.67
C LEU A 81 12.62 -5.67 8.74
N GLY A 82 12.27 -6.27 7.61
CA GLY A 82 11.54 -7.54 7.57
C GLY A 82 10.08 -7.44 8.04
N ILE A 83 9.52 -6.24 8.06
CA ILE A 83 8.14 -5.99 8.50
C ILE A 83 7.13 -6.27 7.36
N GLY A 84 7.62 -6.36 6.14
CA GLY A 84 6.79 -6.43 4.95
C GLY A 84 6.51 -5.02 4.43
N GLY A 85 5.43 -4.49 4.41
CA GLY A 85 5.07 -3.18 3.88
C GLY A 85 4.30 -3.30 2.58
N SER A 86 3.03 -2.89 2.64
CA SER A 86 2.16 -2.78 1.48
C SER A 86 1.74 -1.34 1.29
N PHE A 87 1.63 -0.92 0.04
CA PHE A 87 1.09 0.39 -0.33
C PHE A 87 -0.38 0.45 0.08
N ALA A 88 -0.75 1.43 0.88
CA ALA A 88 -2.08 1.50 1.48
C ALA A 88 -2.56 2.95 1.68
N GLU A 89 -3.87 3.08 1.79
CA GLU A 89 -4.59 4.29 2.13
C GLU A 89 -5.80 3.97 3.02
N PHE A 90 -6.45 4.99 3.58
CA PHE A 90 -7.72 4.81 4.24
C PHE A 90 -8.88 4.86 3.25
N HIS A 91 -9.73 3.85 3.32
CA HIS A 91 -11.01 3.73 2.63
C HIS A 91 -12.17 4.17 3.54
N PRO A 92 -13.42 3.85 3.22
CA PRO A 92 -14.57 4.21 4.08
C PRO A 92 -14.38 3.84 5.54
N ILE A 93 -14.88 4.75 6.40
CA ILE A 93 -14.81 4.63 7.86
C ILE A 93 -16.18 4.21 8.35
N ASP A 94 -16.23 3.20 9.21
CA ASP A 94 -17.42 2.83 9.96
C ASP A 94 -17.30 3.36 11.40
N PHE A 95 -18.02 4.45 11.67
CA PHE A 95 -18.03 5.08 12.98
C PHE A 95 -18.92 4.36 14.00
N ASN A 96 -19.81 3.47 13.56
CA ASN A 96 -20.67 2.69 14.45
C ASN A 96 -19.93 1.47 14.96
N ASP A 97 -19.30 0.73 14.06
CA ASP A 97 -18.51 -0.46 14.41
C ASP A 97 -17.05 -0.12 14.78
N GLY A 98 -16.65 1.15 14.66
CA GLY A 98 -15.37 1.65 15.17
C GLY A 98 -14.14 1.24 14.38
N PHE A 99 -14.24 1.00 13.06
CA PHE A 99 -13.11 0.63 12.22
C PHE A 99 -12.96 1.53 10.98
N VAL A 100 -11.80 1.48 10.38
CA VAL A 100 -11.54 2.02 9.04
C VAL A 100 -11.07 0.89 8.12
N LEU A 101 -11.55 0.87 6.87
CA LEU A 101 -11.01 -0.02 5.87
C LEU A 101 -9.63 0.50 5.43
N VAL A 102 -8.64 -0.38 5.40
CA VAL A 102 -7.27 -0.07 4.99
C VAL A 102 -6.87 -0.97 3.83
N GLY A 103 -6.37 -0.39 2.77
CA GLY A 103 -5.96 -1.11 1.57
C GLY A 103 -5.61 -0.16 0.45
N HIS A 104 -5.61 -0.65 -0.78
CA HIS A 104 -5.39 0.15 -1.99
C HIS A 104 -5.93 -0.57 -3.23
N ASP A 105 -6.16 0.16 -4.30
CA ASP A 105 -6.65 -0.39 -5.58
C ASP A 105 -5.52 -0.80 -6.54
N GLY A 106 -4.28 -0.41 -6.24
CA GLY A 106 -3.09 -0.60 -7.07
C GLY A 106 -2.21 -1.79 -6.65
N PRO A 107 -0.88 -1.59 -6.62
CA PRO A 107 0.07 -2.63 -6.24
C PRO A 107 0.03 -2.92 -4.74
N HIS A 108 0.32 -4.17 -4.40
CA HIS A 108 0.30 -4.65 -3.02
C HIS A 108 1.50 -5.53 -2.73
N ASN A 109 1.77 -5.73 -1.45
CA ASN A 109 2.68 -6.79 -1.01
C ASN A 109 1.89 -8.08 -0.76
N ILE A 110 1.91 -9.02 -1.70
CA ILE A 110 1.17 -10.28 -1.58
C ILE A 110 1.70 -11.21 -0.48
N SER A 111 2.87 -10.94 0.09
CA SER A 111 3.42 -11.71 1.22
C SER A 111 2.63 -11.50 2.53
N ILE A 112 1.88 -10.40 2.64
CA ILE A 112 1.03 -10.12 3.80
C ILE A 112 -0.40 -10.63 3.64
N ALA A 113 -0.69 -11.36 2.55
CA ALA A 113 -2.01 -11.91 2.29
C ALA A 113 -2.43 -12.94 3.32
N GLU A 114 -3.68 -12.87 3.75
CA GLU A 114 -4.37 -13.97 4.41
C GLU A 114 -4.82 -14.95 3.33
N GLY A 115 -4.27 -16.15 3.34
CA GLY A 115 -4.58 -17.17 2.35
C GLY A 115 -4.00 -16.85 0.96
N LYS A 116 -4.67 -17.33 -0.07
CA LYS A 116 -4.17 -17.25 -1.45
C LYS A 116 -4.70 -16.00 -2.16
N PRO A 117 -3.81 -15.12 -2.65
CA PRO A 117 -4.22 -14.00 -3.50
C PRO A 117 -4.90 -14.47 -4.79
N VAL A 118 -5.85 -13.69 -5.29
CA VAL A 118 -6.55 -13.96 -6.54
C VAL A 118 -6.36 -12.83 -7.54
N LEU A 119 -6.33 -13.18 -8.82
CA LEU A 119 -6.34 -12.20 -9.90
C LEU A 119 -7.79 -11.80 -10.22
N ARG A 120 -8.04 -10.50 -10.35
CA ARG A 120 -9.33 -9.94 -10.74
C ARG A 120 -9.22 -9.15 -12.03
N SER A 121 -10.32 -9.05 -12.76
CA SER A 121 -10.41 -8.20 -13.95
C SER A 121 -10.54 -6.72 -13.56
N LEU A 122 -9.78 -5.86 -14.22
CA LEU A 122 -9.85 -4.40 -14.09
C LEU A 122 -10.81 -3.76 -15.09
N LYS A 123 -11.85 -4.47 -15.58
CA LYS A 123 -12.88 -3.90 -16.47
C LYS A 123 -13.55 -2.64 -15.90
N LYS A 124 -13.62 -2.52 -14.56
CA LYS A 124 -13.90 -1.26 -13.86
C LYS A 124 -12.72 -0.95 -12.95
N TYR A 125 -12.13 0.20 -13.13
CA TYR A 125 -11.04 0.71 -12.33
C TYR A 125 -11.33 2.17 -11.98
N HIS A 126 -11.42 2.47 -10.68
CA HIS A 126 -11.86 3.79 -10.17
C HIS A 126 -13.18 4.28 -10.81
N GLY A 127 -14.16 3.39 -10.96
CA GLY A 127 -15.47 3.71 -11.55
C GLY A 127 -15.48 3.92 -13.06
N LYS A 128 -14.33 3.85 -13.72
CA LYS A 128 -14.17 4.01 -15.18
C LYS A 128 -13.94 2.66 -15.87
N PRO A 129 -14.22 2.51 -17.18
CA PRO A 129 -13.79 1.35 -17.95
C PRO A 129 -12.26 1.22 -17.87
N GLY A 130 -11.78 0.04 -17.48
CA GLY A 130 -10.36 -0.31 -17.40
C GLY A 130 -10.04 -1.58 -18.14
N ASN A 131 -8.77 -1.90 -18.28
CA ASN A 131 -8.26 -3.12 -18.90
C ASN A 131 -7.17 -3.71 -18.02
N GLY A 132 -7.03 -5.04 -18.03
CA GLY A 132 -5.94 -5.74 -17.38
C GLY A 132 -6.36 -6.54 -16.16
N ALA A 133 -5.36 -6.91 -15.38
CA ALA A 133 -5.48 -7.71 -14.17
C ALA A 133 -4.98 -6.97 -12.93
N GLY A 134 -5.75 -7.03 -11.86
CA GLY A 134 -5.35 -6.62 -10.52
C GLY A 134 -5.16 -7.81 -9.61
N VAL A 135 -4.69 -7.56 -8.40
CA VAL A 135 -4.52 -8.55 -7.34
C VAL A 135 -5.48 -8.22 -6.21
N GLU A 136 -6.12 -9.24 -5.65
CA GLU A 136 -7.08 -9.10 -4.55
C GLU A 136 -6.80 -10.15 -3.48
N PHE A 137 -6.77 -9.73 -2.22
CA PHE A 137 -6.66 -10.60 -1.05
C PHE A 137 -7.09 -9.83 0.20
N LYS A 138 -7.30 -10.55 1.30
CA LYS A 138 -7.39 -9.96 2.63
C LYS A 138 -6.01 -9.90 3.26
N ILE A 139 -5.76 -8.86 4.05
CA ILE A 139 -4.54 -8.74 4.85
C ILE A 139 -4.65 -9.68 6.05
N LYS A 140 -3.53 -10.31 6.44
CA LYS A 140 -3.44 -11.16 7.65
C LYS A 140 -4.03 -10.46 8.86
N GLU A 141 -4.77 -11.22 9.67
CA GLU A 141 -5.27 -10.74 10.95
C GLU A 141 -4.15 -10.57 11.97
N GLY A 142 -4.37 -9.67 12.92
CA GLY A 142 -3.44 -9.39 14.00
C GLY A 142 -2.84 -7.98 13.94
N PRO A 143 -1.77 -7.75 14.70
CA PRO A 143 -1.16 -6.44 14.83
C PRO A 143 -0.62 -5.91 13.49
N ILE A 144 -0.82 -4.61 13.27
CA ILE A 144 -0.32 -3.88 12.10
C ILE A 144 0.35 -2.58 12.52
N THR A 145 1.28 -2.13 11.69
CA THR A 145 1.91 -0.80 11.83
C THR A 145 1.73 -0.01 10.55
N LEU A 146 1.36 1.25 10.67
CA LEU A 146 1.31 2.22 9.59
C LEU A 146 2.51 3.15 9.69
N LEU A 147 3.15 3.44 8.55
CA LEU A 147 4.23 4.40 8.43
C LEU A 147 3.95 5.38 7.30
N SER A 148 3.78 6.64 7.62
CA SER A 148 3.74 7.75 6.67
C SER A 148 5.01 8.59 6.80
N ILE A 149 5.52 9.09 5.68
CA ILE A 149 6.64 10.03 5.65
C ILE A 149 6.14 11.33 5.05
N ASN A 150 6.28 12.42 5.79
CA ASN A 150 5.90 13.74 5.30
C ASN A 150 7.06 14.74 5.44
N SER A 151 6.94 15.88 4.79
CA SER A 151 7.85 17.00 4.96
C SER A 151 7.27 18.00 5.96
N THR A 152 8.09 18.44 6.87
CA THR A 152 7.75 19.55 7.77
C THR A 152 7.82 20.89 7.03
N TYR A 153 7.34 21.95 7.66
CA TYR A 153 7.33 23.29 7.07
C TYR A 153 8.77 23.79 6.70
N ASP A 154 9.77 23.42 7.48
CA ASP A 154 11.18 23.75 7.25
C ASP A 154 11.89 22.78 6.28
N GLY A 155 11.14 21.91 5.62
CA GLY A 155 11.65 21.00 4.60
C GLY A 155 12.32 19.72 5.12
N LYS A 156 12.27 19.46 6.43
CA LYS A 156 12.74 18.20 6.99
C LYS A 156 11.74 17.08 6.80
N PHE A 157 12.20 15.83 6.90
CA PHE A 157 11.31 14.68 6.89
C PHE A 157 10.86 14.33 8.29
N LYS A 158 9.59 13.90 8.38
CA LYS A 158 8.93 13.45 9.60
C LYS A 158 8.29 12.09 9.37
N LEU A 159 8.55 11.15 10.27
CA LEU A 159 7.88 9.86 10.33
C LEU A 159 6.61 9.97 11.18
N ILE A 160 5.49 9.54 10.64
CA ILE A 160 4.22 9.42 11.36
C ILE A 160 3.90 7.93 11.45
N ILE A 161 3.84 7.42 12.67
CA ILE A 161 3.76 6.00 12.97
C ILE A 161 2.48 5.74 13.76
N ALA A 162 1.74 4.72 13.38
CA ALA A 162 0.58 4.26 14.14
C ALA A 162 0.58 2.73 14.24
N GLU A 163 0.08 2.22 15.35
CA GLU A 163 -0.16 0.80 15.57
C GLU A 163 -1.65 0.54 15.72
N GLY A 164 -2.11 -0.59 15.20
CA GLY A 164 -3.50 -1.02 15.25
C GLY A 164 -3.61 -2.52 15.02
N GLU A 165 -4.84 -2.97 14.78
CA GLU A 165 -5.15 -4.37 14.54
C GLU A 165 -5.89 -4.54 13.22
N SER A 166 -5.46 -5.51 12.42
CA SER A 166 -6.21 -6.04 11.28
C SER A 166 -7.18 -7.09 11.80
N VAL A 167 -8.48 -6.85 11.62
CA VAL A 167 -9.51 -7.72 12.17
C VAL A 167 -10.41 -8.29 11.07
N SER A 168 -10.69 -9.57 11.15
CA SER A 168 -11.61 -10.28 10.27
C SER A 168 -13.01 -9.67 10.28
N GLY A 169 -13.71 -9.86 9.18
CA GLY A 169 -15.10 -9.46 9.08
C GLY A 169 -15.53 -9.13 7.66
N PRO A 170 -16.78 -8.67 7.47
CA PRO A 170 -17.28 -8.30 6.16
C PRO A 170 -16.48 -7.13 5.58
N ILE A 171 -16.04 -7.30 4.34
CA ILE A 171 -15.41 -6.25 3.53
C ILE A 171 -16.29 -6.04 2.30
N PRO A 172 -16.68 -4.80 1.96
CA PRO A 172 -17.44 -4.52 0.75
C PRO A 172 -16.73 -5.08 -0.50
N PRO A 173 -17.45 -5.60 -1.49
CA PRO A 173 -16.85 -6.15 -2.71
C PRO A 173 -16.36 -5.03 -3.65
N THR A 174 -15.46 -4.19 -3.16
CA THR A 174 -14.90 -3.05 -3.89
C THR A 174 -13.84 -3.46 -4.90
N GLY A 175 -13.29 -4.67 -4.76
CA GLY A 175 -12.17 -5.17 -5.53
C GLY A 175 -10.82 -4.66 -5.03
N ASN A 176 -10.79 -3.92 -3.93
CA ASN A 176 -9.59 -3.44 -3.28
C ASN A 176 -9.04 -4.51 -2.34
N THR A 177 -7.74 -4.44 -2.07
CA THR A 177 -7.13 -5.23 -1.01
C THR A 177 -7.30 -4.48 0.30
N ASN A 178 -8.15 -5.00 1.17
CA ASN A 178 -8.55 -4.31 2.37
C ASN A 178 -8.47 -5.20 3.61
N THR A 179 -8.32 -4.54 4.74
CA THR A 179 -8.63 -5.08 6.05
C THR A 179 -9.51 -4.12 6.82
N ARG A 180 -10.15 -4.59 7.89
CA ARG A 180 -10.80 -3.76 8.90
C ARG A 180 -9.74 -3.38 9.92
N GLY A 181 -9.27 -2.14 9.87
CA GLY A 181 -8.27 -1.59 10.79
C GLY A 181 -8.95 -1.02 12.05
N PHE A 182 -8.60 -1.55 13.20
CA PHE A 182 -9.01 -1.03 14.50
C PHE A 182 -7.83 -0.32 15.16
N PHE A 183 -8.08 0.91 15.61
CA PHE A 183 -7.07 1.75 16.22
C PHE A 183 -7.57 2.31 17.55
N GLN A 184 -6.72 2.31 18.54
CA GLN A 184 -7.06 2.78 19.89
C GLN A 184 -6.95 4.33 20.00
N PRO A 185 -7.69 4.96 20.95
CA PRO A 185 -8.73 4.36 21.81
C PRO A 185 -10.04 4.10 21.06
N ASP A 186 -10.27 4.77 19.96
CA ASP A 186 -11.39 4.64 19.03
C ASP A 186 -11.03 5.27 17.69
N VAL A 187 -11.77 4.92 16.63
CA VAL A 187 -11.48 5.35 15.26
C VAL A 187 -11.53 6.88 15.08
N ARG A 188 -12.42 7.60 15.78
CA ARG A 188 -12.54 9.06 15.66
C ARG A 188 -11.34 9.77 16.26
N THR A 189 -10.94 9.36 17.47
CA THR A 189 -9.79 9.90 18.18
C THR A 189 -8.50 9.58 17.43
N PHE A 190 -8.36 8.36 16.95
CA PHE A 190 -7.24 7.94 16.12
C PHE A 190 -7.11 8.83 14.87
N LEU A 191 -8.17 8.92 14.06
CA LEU A 191 -8.15 9.71 12.83
C LEU A 191 -7.87 11.19 13.08
N LYS A 192 -8.44 11.76 14.14
CA LYS A 192 -8.15 13.15 14.54
C LYS A 192 -6.66 13.33 14.82
N ARG A 193 -6.04 12.43 15.58
CA ARG A 193 -4.61 12.47 15.90
C ARG A 193 -3.75 12.28 14.66
N TRP A 194 -4.08 11.26 13.84
CA TRP A 194 -3.38 10.95 12.59
C TRP A 194 -3.37 12.15 11.63
N ILE A 195 -4.55 12.70 11.33
CA ILE A 195 -4.71 13.82 10.40
C ILE A 195 -4.02 15.09 10.93
N SER A 196 -4.06 15.34 12.24
CA SER A 196 -3.41 16.52 12.85
C SER A 196 -1.89 16.53 12.68
N GLU A 197 -1.27 15.39 12.43
CA GLU A 197 0.18 15.29 12.18
C GLU A 197 0.55 15.50 10.70
N GLY A 198 -0.43 15.68 9.82
CA GLY A 198 -0.24 15.94 8.39
C GLY A 198 0.37 14.76 7.62
N PRO A 199 -0.20 13.54 7.71
CA PRO A 199 0.30 12.41 6.95
C PRO A 199 0.14 12.63 5.44
N THR A 200 0.88 11.87 4.64
CA THR A 200 0.59 11.71 3.21
C THR A 200 -0.73 10.97 3.02
N HIS A 201 -1.31 11.06 1.82
CA HIS A 201 -2.53 10.32 1.45
C HIS A 201 -2.31 8.80 1.62
N HIS A 202 -1.21 8.31 1.04
CA HIS A 202 -0.80 6.92 1.21
C HIS A 202 0.18 6.75 2.36
N PHE A 203 0.31 5.51 2.81
CA PHE A 203 1.27 5.06 3.82
C PHE A 203 1.69 3.61 3.57
N ALA A 204 2.78 3.20 4.18
CA ALA A 204 3.17 1.80 4.22
C ALA A 204 2.44 1.09 5.36
N LEU A 205 1.82 -0.07 5.07
CA LEU A 205 1.22 -0.95 6.07
C LEU A 205 2.09 -2.20 6.23
N GLY A 206 2.58 -2.46 7.43
CA GLY A 206 3.34 -3.65 7.80
C GLY A 206 2.62 -4.51 8.83
N ILE A 207 3.04 -5.78 8.93
CA ILE A 207 2.50 -6.75 9.89
C ILE A 207 3.31 -6.71 11.18
N GLY A 208 2.64 -6.70 12.31
CA GLY A 208 3.24 -6.60 13.64
C GLY A 208 3.21 -5.18 14.22
N HIS A 209 3.54 -5.06 15.53
CA HIS A 209 3.74 -3.78 16.19
C HIS A 209 5.23 -3.41 16.17
N HIS A 210 5.59 -2.35 15.47
CA HIS A 210 6.98 -1.96 15.19
C HIS A 210 7.29 -0.48 15.47
N ALA A 211 6.38 0.23 16.18
CA ALA A 211 6.58 1.65 16.47
C ALA A 211 7.91 1.92 17.19
N ALA A 212 8.28 1.11 18.16
CA ALA A 212 9.55 1.25 18.89
C ALA A 212 10.78 1.05 17.98
N THR A 213 10.69 0.18 16.98
CA THR A 213 11.77 -0.03 16.00
C THR A 213 11.88 1.15 15.05
N LEU A 214 10.76 1.65 14.56
CA LEU A 214 10.70 2.82 13.67
C LEU A 214 11.16 4.10 14.40
N GLU A 215 10.82 4.25 15.67
CA GLU A 215 11.35 5.33 16.53
C GLU A 215 12.90 5.30 16.60
N LYS A 216 13.49 4.12 16.85
CA LYS A 216 14.94 3.97 16.88
C LYS A 216 15.59 4.39 15.55
N ILE A 217 14.96 4.02 14.42
CA ILE A 217 15.43 4.42 13.10
C ILE A 217 15.33 5.93 12.91
N ALA A 218 14.19 6.53 13.27
CA ALA A 218 14.03 7.98 13.19
C ALA A 218 15.12 8.71 13.98
N ARG A 219 15.39 8.27 15.22
CA ARG A 219 16.46 8.81 16.05
C ARG A 219 17.86 8.63 15.43
N TYR A 220 18.14 7.43 14.89
CA TYR A 220 19.42 7.14 14.26
C TYR A 220 19.67 8.01 13.01
N LEU A 221 18.62 8.24 12.21
CA LEU A 221 18.68 9.07 11.00
C LEU A 221 18.48 10.57 11.29
N ASN A 222 18.34 10.97 12.55
CA ASN A 222 18.03 12.33 12.98
C ASN A 222 16.79 12.92 12.27
N LEU A 223 15.72 12.10 12.14
CA LEU A 223 14.44 12.49 11.60
C LEU A 223 13.45 12.85 12.71
N GLU A 224 12.57 13.79 12.43
CA GLU A 224 11.40 14.01 13.28
C GLU A 224 10.48 12.80 13.22
N TYR A 225 9.80 12.51 14.30
CA TYR A 225 8.81 11.43 14.33
C TYR A 225 7.67 11.72 15.29
N LYS A 226 6.52 11.10 15.00
CA LYS A 226 5.37 11.07 15.89
C LYS A 226 4.78 9.66 15.92
N ILE A 227 4.62 9.13 17.10
CA ILE A 227 3.86 7.90 17.31
C ILE A 227 2.45 8.30 17.73
N ILE A 228 1.46 7.84 16.99
CA ILE A 228 0.06 8.00 17.32
C ILE A 228 -0.29 6.91 18.34
N SER A 229 -0.06 7.20 19.59
CA SER A 229 -0.23 6.27 20.69
C SER A 229 -1.57 6.42 21.39
N VAL A 230 -1.86 5.41 22.20
CA VAL A 230 -3.05 5.19 23.03
C VAL A 230 -2.95 5.94 24.37
N ASN A 231 -2.38 7.05 24.52
CA ASN A 231 -2.41 7.75 25.82
C ASN A 231 -3.57 8.75 25.88
#